data_8db777ee993fed5385dee62571d655a3
#
_entry.id   8db777ee993fed5385dee62571d655a3
#
_cell.length_a   1.000
_cell.length_b   1.000
_cell.length_c   1.000
_cell.angle_alpha   90.00
_cell.angle_beta   90.00
_cell.angle_gamma   90.00
#
_symmetry.space_group_name_H-M   'P 1'
#
loop_
_entity.id
_entity.type
_entity.pdbx_description
1 polymer ?
#
loop_
_entity_poly.entity_id
_entity_poly.type
_entity_poly.pdbx_seq_one_letter_code
_entity_poly.pdbx_strand_id
1 'polypeptide(L)'
;MLPDNPDFITAMNNPTITRLLQTRLIYLYIFLFCVALLAIAMYMEKVMMLEPCPLCMTQRFFFILAGFTALIAAIHNPAGKGKLVYGLLAALFAASGGGFAIRQIWLQHLPKDQVPACGPSVAYMFQEFPLTEALATMFTGDGNCAEIAWQDPVIGMSIPQWSLVGFIGLAGVCIWQAIRK
;
A
#
# COMPACT_ATOMS: atom_id res chain seq x y z
N MET A 1 5.06 -3.45 42.05
CA MET A 1 6.07 -2.50 42.56
C MET A 1 6.99 -2.20 41.38
N LEU A 2 6.77 -1.07 40.69
CA LEU A 2 7.70 -0.56 39.69
C LEU A 2 8.89 0.07 40.43
N PRO A 3 10.13 -0.14 40.00
CA PRO A 3 11.28 0.47 40.66
C PRO A 3 11.23 1.98 40.45
N ASP A 4 11.10 2.73 41.55
CA ASP A 4 11.28 4.18 41.62
C ASP A 4 12.77 4.51 41.42
N ASN A 5 13.25 4.33 40.18
CA ASN A 5 14.61 4.74 39.82
C ASN A 5 14.50 6.12 39.12
N PRO A 6 14.99 7.19 39.75
CA PRO A 6 14.93 8.54 39.19
C PRO A 6 15.65 8.65 37.84
N ASP A 7 16.66 7.80 37.59
CA ASP A 7 17.36 7.76 36.30
C ASP A 7 16.48 7.23 35.18
N PHE A 8 15.54 6.31 35.45
CA PHE A 8 14.58 5.78 34.47
C PHE A 8 13.54 6.84 34.06
N ILE A 9 13.05 7.62 35.03
CA ILE A 9 12.09 8.72 34.79
C ILE A 9 12.76 9.85 34.00
N THR A 10 14.01 10.17 34.30
CA THR A 10 14.80 11.20 33.60
C THR A 10 15.14 10.76 32.17
N ALA A 11 15.41 9.47 31.93
CA ALA A 11 15.63 8.92 30.59
C ALA A 11 14.36 8.98 29.73
N MET A 12 13.19 8.68 30.28
CA MET A 12 11.91 8.77 29.57
C MET A 12 11.50 10.22 29.22
N ASN A 13 11.96 11.20 29.98
CA ASN A 13 11.70 12.61 29.76
C ASN A 13 12.69 13.28 28.76
N ASN A 14 13.63 12.49 28.21
CA ASN A 14 14.57 12.98 27.21
C ASN A 14 13.85 13.19 25.89
N PRO A 15 13.75 14.44 25.35
CA PRO A 15 13.01 14.73 24.12
C PRO A 15 13.52 13.96 22.92
N THR A 16 14.77 13.55 22.91
CA THR A 16 15.36 12.74 21.83
C THR A 16 14.82 11.32 21.85
N ILE A 17 14.73 10.68 23.01
CA ILE A 17 14.21 9.32 23.18
C ILE A 17 12.72 9.28 22.82
N THR A 18 11.96 10.25 23.30
CA THR A 18 10.52 10.35 22.98
C THR A 18 10.28 10.53 21.47
N ARG A 19 11.10 11.34 20.79
CA ARG A 19 11.01 11.52 19.33
C ARG A 19 11.38 10.25 18.56
N LEU A 20 12.40 9.51 18.99
CA LEU A 20 12.81 8.24 18.36
C LEU A 20 11.73 7.17 18.53
N LEU A 21 11.15 7.06 19.73
CA LEU A 21 10.01 6.15 19.97
C LEU A 21 8.80 6.51 19.10
N GLN A 22 8.45 7.79 19.01
CA GLN A 22 7.36 8.25 18.14
C GLN A 22 7.62 7.94 16.67
N THR A 23 8.85 8.11 16.18
CA THR A 23 9.22 7.79 14.79
C THR A 23 9.04 6.30 14.51
N ARG A 24 9.54 5.45 15.39
CA ARG A 24 9.41 3.99 15.30
C ARG A 24 7.95 3.54 15.29
N LEU A 25 7.13 4.09 16.20
CA LEU A 25 5.71 3.75 16.29
C LEU A 25 4.95 4.16 15.03
N ILE A 26 5.22 5.32 14.44
CA ILE A 26 4.57 5.75 13.20
C ILE A 26 4.89 4.77 12.05
N TYR A 27 6.16 4.39 11.87
CA TYR A 27 6.51 3.41 10.84
C TYR A 27 5.89 2.04 11.10
N LEU A 28 5.76 1.64 12.36
CA LEU A 28 5.05 0.41 12.73
C LEU A 28 3.55 0.50 12.38
N TYR A 29 2.89 1.63 12.65
CA TYR A 29 1.50 1.83 12.24
C TYR A 29 1.32 1.83 10.72
N ILE A 30 2.25 2.42 9.95
CA ILE A 30 2.25 2.36 8.48
C ILE A 30 2.33 0.89 8.02
N PHE A 31 3.24 0.12 8.59
CA PHE A 31 3.37 -1.32 8.29
C PHE A 31 2.08 -2.09 8.60
N LEU A 32 1.54 -1.92 9.80
CA LEU A 32 0.31 -2.59 10.22
C LEU A 32 -0.89 -2.20 9.35
N PHE A 33 -0.97 -0.94 8.93
CA PHE A 33 -1.99 -0.49 7.99
C PHE A 33 -1.87 -1.19 6.64
N CYS A 34 -0.68 -1.31 6.08
CA CYS A 34 -0.45 -2.06 4.84
C CYS A 34 -0.83 -3.55 5.00
N VAL A 35 -0.45 -4.17 6.12
CA VAL A 35 -0.82 -5.57 6.41
C VAL A 35 -2.34 -5.73 6.52
N ALA A 36 -3.04 -4.80 7.17
CA ALA A 36 -4.49 -4.84 7.30
C ALA A 36 -5.18 -4.74 5.93
N LEU A 37 -4.74 -3.83 5.05
CA LEU A 37 -5.28 -3.71 3.69
C LEU A 37 -5.03 -4.98 2.85
N LEU A 38 -3.85 -5.57 2.95
CA LEU A 38 -3.54 -6.83 2.28
C LEU A 38 -4.37 -7.99 2.83
N ALA A 39 -4.59 -8.05 4.15
CA ALA A 39 -5.44 -9.06 4.77
C ALA A 39 -6.90 -8.94 4.30
N ILE A 40 -7.44 -7.71 4.21
CA ILE A 40 -8.77 -7.47 3.64
C ILE A 40 -8.83 -7.92 2.18
N ALA A 41 -7.82 -7.59 1.37
CA ALA A 41 -7.76 -8.00 -0.03
C ALA A 41 -7.71 -9.53 -0.18
N MET A 42 -6.95 -10.23 0.67
CA MET A 42 -6.91 -11.71 0.69
C MET A 42 -8.23 -12.31 1.16
N TYR A 43 -8.91 -11.69 2.14
CA TYR A 43 -10.24 -12.10 2.57
C TYR A 43 -11.26 -12.00 1.43
N MET A 44 -11.29 -10.88 0.70
CA MET A 44 -12.18 -10.69 -0.46
C MET A 44 -11.91 -11.75 -1.55
N GLU A 45 -10.65 -12.08 -1.80
CA GLU A 45 -10.27 -13.09 -2.78
C GLU A 45 -10.69 -14.51 -2.35
N LYS A 46 -10.39 -14.92 -1.10
CA LYS A 46 -10.55 -16.29 -0.65
C LYS A 46 -11.96 -16.61 -0.13
N VAL A 47 -12.63 -15.64 0.50
CA VAL A 47 -13.95 -15.84 1.12
C VAL A 47 -15.06 -15.35 0.20
N MET A 48 -14.88 -14.19 -0.42
CA MET A 48 -15.87 -13.65 -1.36
C MET A 48 -15.67 -14.14 -2.80
N MET A 49 -14.62 -14.95 -3.06
CA MET A 49 -14.30 -15.54 -4.36
C MET A 49 -14.16 -14.49 -5.49
N LEU A 50 -13.65 -13.31 -5.13
CA LEU A 50 -13.40 -12.22 -6.07
C LEU A 50 -12.01 -12.41 -6.71
N GLU A 51 -11.97 -12.81 -7.97
CA GLU A 51 -10.69 -12.97 -8.68
C GLU A 51 -9.98 -11.62 -8.85
N PRO A 52 -8.71 -11.51 -8.43
CA PRO A 52 -7.96 -10.27 -8.56
C PRO A 52 -7.54 -10.05 -10.02
N CYS A 53 -7.84 -8.88 -10.56
CA CYS A 53 -7.35 -8.44 -11.86
C CYS A 53 -5.85 -8.09 -11.82
N PRO A 54 -5.14 -7.99 -12.97
CA PRO A 54 -3.73 -7.65 -13.01
C PRO A 54 -3.36 -6.35 -12.28
N LEU A 55 -4.12 -5.26 -12.49
CA LEU A 55 -3.86 -3.99 -11.79
C LEU A 55 -4.11 -4.08 -10.27
N CYS A 56 -5.06 -4.90 -9.83
CA CYS A 56 -5.27 -5.16 -8.40
C CYS A 56 -4.05 -5.82 -7.76
N MET A 57 -3.42 -6.78 -8.45
CA MET A 57 -2.20 -7.42 -7.99
C MET A 57 -1.02 -6.45 -7.94
N THR A 58 -0.91 -5.57 -8.93
CA THR A 58 0.12 -4.51 -8.96
C THR A 58 -0.05 -3.54 -7.79
N GLN A 59 -1.28 -3.14 -7.44
CA GLN A 59 -1.54 -2.30 -6.26
C GLN A 59 -1.13 -3.02 -4.96
N ARG A 60 -1.46 -4.31 -4.80
CA ARG A 60 -1.02 -5.11 -3.64
C ARG A 60 0.51 -5.14 -3.53
N PHE A 61 1.21 -5.29 -4.67
CA PHE A 61 2.67 -5.26 -4.69
C PHE A 61 3.23 -3.93 -4.17
N PHE A 62 2.64 -2.78 -4.54
CA PHE A 62 3.08 -1.49 -4.02
C PHE A 62 2.75 -1.29 -2.53
N PHE A 63 1.64 -1.84 -2.02
CA PHE A 63 1.39 -1.87 -0.57
C PHE A 63 2.43 -2.72 0.16
N ILE A 64 2.86 -3.85 -0.41
CA ILE A 64 3.94 -4.68 0.16
C ILE A 64 5.25 -3.89 0.21
N LEU A 65 5.65 -3.22 -0.88
CA LEU A 65 6.88 -2.44 -0.92
C LEU A 65 6.88 -1.27 0.08
N ALA A 66 5.78 -0.53 0.16
CA ALA A 66 5.63 0.57 1.12
C ALA A 66 5.65 0.06 2.57
N GLY A 67 4.92 -1.02 2.86
CA GLY A 67 4.88 -1.65 4.18
C GLY A 67 6.23 -2.22 4.58
N PHE A 68 6.93 -2.91 3.68
CA PHE A 68 8.26 -3.47 3.94
C PHE A 68 9.29 -2.36 4.20
N THR A 69 9.24 -1.27 3.43
CA THR A 69 10.07 -0.08 3.66
C THR A 69 9.81 0.51 5.06
N ALA A 70 8.54 0.61 5.47
CA ALA A 70 8.17 1.08 6.79
C ALA A 70 8.62 0.12 7.90
N LEU A 71 8.54 -1.20 7.69
CA LEU A 71 9.05 -2.20 8.64
C LEU A 71 10.55 -2.05 8.86
N ILE A 72 11.34 -1.95 7.77
CA ILE A 72 12.78 -1.73 7.86
C ILE A 72 13.07 -0.42 8.61
N ALA A 73 12.34 0.65 8.30
CA ALA A 73 12.48 1.92 9.01
C ALA A 73 12.15 1.80 10.51
N ALA A 74 11.12 1.03 10.87
CA ALA A 74 10.76 0.79 12.27
C ALA A 74 11.84 -0.01 13.03
N ILE A 75 12.50 -0.98 12.37
CA ILE A 75 13.59 -1.77 12.95
C ILE A 75 14.85 -0.92 13.08
N HIS A 76 15.23 -0.22 12.00
CA HIS A 76 16.43 0.60 11.93
C HIS A 76 16.33 1.87 12.80
N ASN A 77 15.11 2.33 13.09
CA ASN A 77 14.80 3.55 13.86
C ASN A 77 15.65 4.76 13.44
N PRO A 78 15.58 5.18 12.15
CA PRO A 78 16.48 6.17 11.60
C PRO A 78 16.24 7.55 12.19
N ALA A 79 17.33 8.30 12.42
CA ALA A 79 17.29 9.72 12.78
C ALA A 79 17.76 10.60 11.63
N GLY A 80 17.39 11.87 11.63
CA GLY A 80 17.85 12.87 10.68
C GLY A 80 17.58 12.49 9.21
N LYS A 81 18.63 12.45 8.38
CA LYS A 81 18.53 12.15 6.93
C LYS A 81 17.97 10.76 6.63
N GLY A 82 18.21 9.78 7.49
CA GLY A 82 17.68 8.43 7.29
C GLY A 82 16.15 8.40 7.34
N LYS A 83 15.52 9.15 8.23
CA LYS A 83 14.08 9.29 8.31
C LYS A 83 13.49 9.87 7.02
N LEU A 84 14.16 10.87 6.44
CA LEU A 84 13.76 11.47 5.16
C LEU A 84 13.82 10.44 4.02
N VAL A 85 14.90 9.65 3.93
CA VAL A 85 15.06 8.64 2.87
C VAL A 85 13.97 7.58 2.93
N TYR A 86 13.74 6.98 4.10
CA TYR A 86 12.69 5.95 4.26
C TYR A 86 11.30 6.52 4.02
N GLY A 87 11.00 7.72 4.53
CA GLY A 87 9.71 8.35 4.32
C GLY A 87 9.44 8.68 2.86
N LEU A 88 10.42 9.23 2.14
CA LEU A 88 10.29 9.51 0.70
C LEU A 88 10.20 8.23 -0.12
N LEU A 89 10.96 7.20 0.19
CA LEU A 89 10.89 5.91 -0.53
C LEU A 89 9.51 5.25 -0.35
N ALA A 90 8.99 5.21 0.86
CA ALA A 90 7.64 4.69 1.12
C ALA A 90 6.56 5.55 0.43
N ALA A 91 6.71 6.88 0.43
CA ALA A 91 5.81 7.78 -0.27
C ALA A 91 5.87 7.57 -1.80
N LEU A 92 7.05 7.32 -2.38
CA LEU A 92 7.20 7.01 -3.80
C LEU A 92 6.46 5.72 -4.17
N PHE A 93 6.61 4.66 -3.38
CA PHE A 93 5.86 3.42 -3.61
C PHE A 93 4.34 3.64 -3.48
N ALA A 94 3.90 4.39 -2.48
CA ALA A 94 2.50 4.74 -2.33
C ALA A 94 1.96 5.56 -3.52
N ALA A 95 2.71 6.54 -4.00
CA ALA A 95 2.35 7.34 -5.17
C ALA A 95 2.26 6.49 -6.45
N SER A 96 3.21 5.57 -6.65
CA SER A 96 3.20 4.64 -7.77
C SER A 96 1.96 3.73 -7.72
N GLY A 97 1.65 3.12 -6.57
CA GLY A 97 0.46 2.32 -6.37
C GLY A 97 -0.84 3.11 -6.61
N GLY A 98 -0.88 4.37 -6.15
CA GLY A 98 -1.98 5.30 -6.41
C GLY A 98 -2.17 5.59 -7.91
N GLY A 99 -1.08 5.71 -8.68
CA GLY A 99 -1.12 5.85 -10.14
C GLY A 99 -1.80 4.66 -10.82
N PHE A 100 -1.52 3.43 -10.39
CA PHE A 100 -2.19 2.22 -10.89
C PHE A 100 -3.66 2.15 -10.47
N ALA A 101 -3.99 2.62 -9.26
CA ALA A 101 -5.39 2.73 -8.84
C ALA A 101 -6.17 3.74 -9.71
N ILE A 102 -5.59 4.89 -10.03
CA ILE A 102 -6.17 5.89 -10.95
C ILE A 102 -6.38 5.27 -12.34
N ARG A 103 -5.37 4.56 -12.87
CA ARG A 103 -5.50 3.88 -14.16
C ARG A 103 -6.64 2.87 -14.16
N GLN A 104 -6.80 2.08 -13.11
CA GLN A 104 -7.89 1.12 -13.01
C GLN A 104 -9.25 1.81 -12.93
N ILE A 105 -9.38 2.90 -12.16
CA ILE A 105 -10.60 3.71 -12.11
C ILE A 105 -10.93 4.27 -13.49
N TRP A 106 -9.93 4.73 -14.23
CA TRP A 106 -10.11 5.20 -15.60
C TRP A 106 -10.64 4.09 -16.52
N LEU A 107 -10.10 2.87 -16.46
CA LEU A 107 -10.59 1.71 -17.21
C LEU A 107 -12.05 1.39 -16.88
N GLN A 108 -12.48 1.50 -15.61
CA GLN A 108 -13.86 1.26 -15.19
C GLN A 108 -14.86 2.30 -15.74
N HIS A 109 -14.38 3.44 -16.20
CA HIS A 109 -15.21 4.50 -16.79
C HIS A 109 -15.15 4.56 -18.31
N LEU A 110 -14.40 3.66 -18.96
CA LEU A 110 -14.35 3.60 -20.43
C LEU A 110 -15.67 3.07 -21.02
N PRO A 111 -16.08 3.58 -22.18
CA PRO A 111 -17.13 2.96 -22.98
C PRO A 111 -16.76 1.51 -23.33
N LYS A 112 -17.76 0.62 -23.37
CA LYS A 112 -17.55 -0.83 -23.57
C LYS A 112 -16.81 -1.19 -24.86
N ASP A 113 -16.92 -0.37 -25.89
CA ASP A 113 -16.24 -0.50 -27.18
C ASP A 113 -14.74 -0.13 -27.13
N GLN A 114 -14.29 0.56 -26.07
CA GLN A 114 -12.90 0.98 -25.89
C GLN A 114 -12.17 0.19 -24.80
N VAL A 115 -12.88 -0.69 -24.09
CA VAL A 115 -12.29 -1.55 -23.07
C VAL A 115 -11.40 -2.60 -23.76
N PRO A 116 -10.15 -2.82 -23.30
CA PRO A 116 -9.30 -3.88 -23.83
C PRO A 116 -9.96 -5.26 -23.72
N ALA A 117 -9.50 -6.22 -24.52
CA ALA A 117 -9.96 -7.60 -24.40
C ALA A 117 -9.68 -8.15 -22.99
N CYS A 118 -10.58 -8.97 -22.46
CA CYS A 118 -10.36 -9.71 -21.23
C CYS A 118 -9.21 -10.71 -21.41
N GLY A 119 -8.27 -10.73 -20.48
CA GLY A 119 -7.20 -11.70 -20.43
C GLY A 119 -7.55 -12.92 -19.57
N PRO A 120 -6.72 -13.97 -19.61
CA PRO A 120 -6.82 -15.08 -18.69
C PRO A 120 -6.48 -14.68 -17.25
N SER A 121 -6.75 -15.56 -16.28
CA SER A 121 -6.41 -15.30 -14.89
C SER A 121 -4.91 -15.03 -14.70
N VAL A 122 -4.57 -14.19 -13.71
CA VAL A 122 -3.17 -13.84 -13.41
C VAL A 122 -2.33 -15.10 -13.15
N ALA A 123 -2.89 -16.10 -12.45
CA ALA A 123 -2.20 -17.36 -12.17
C ALA A 123 -1.85 -18.11 -13.46
N TYR A 124 -2.77 -18.17 -14.43
CA TYR A 124 -2.55 -18.81 -15.72
C TYR A 124 -1.50 -18.05 -16.55
N MET A 125 -1.52 -16.71 -16.52
CA MET A 125 -0.52 -15.90 -17.23
C MET A 125 0.91 -16.20 -16.79
N PHE A 126 1.15 -16.38 -15.49
CA PHE A 126 2.49 -16.70 -14.97
C PHE A 126 2.93 -18.15 -15.24
N GLN A 127 2.01 -19.05 -15.57
CA GLN A 127 2.32 -20.46 -15.89
C GLN A 127 2.59 -20.67 -17.37
N GLU A 128 1.84 -20.02 -18.24
CA GLU A 128 1.82 -20.34 -19.68
C GLU A 128 2.45 -19.25 -20.57
N PHE A 129 2.52 -17.99 -20.09
CA PHE A 129 3.03 -16.87 -20.89
C PHE A 129 4.49 -16.54 -20.55
N PRO A 130 5.25 -15.97 -21.49
CA PRO A 130 6.56 -15.39 -21.19
C PRO A 130 6.45 -14.33 -20.07
N LEU A 131 7.41 -14.32 -19.14
CA LEU A 131 7.40 -13.41 -17.99
C LEU A 131 7.27 -11.93 -18.40
N THR A 132 7.85 -11.55 -19.53
CA THR A 132 7.77 -10.18 -20.08
C THR A 132 6.36 -9.78 -20.44
N GLU A 133 5.58 -10.70 -21.03
CA GLU A 133 4.18 -10.46 -21.42
C GLU A 133 3.26 -10.42 -20.19
N ALA A 134 3.44 -11.36 -19.25
CA ALA A 134 2.74 -11.36 -17.99
C ALA A 134 2.97 -10.06 -17.22
N LEU A 135 4.23 -9.61 -17.10
CA LEU A 135 4.56 -8.33 -16.46
C LEU A 135 3.98 -7.13 -17.22
N ALA A 136 4.04 -7.11 -18.55
CA ALA A 136 3.45 -6.03 -19.32
C ALA A 136 1.95 -5.88 -19.01
N THR A 137 1.21 -7.00 -18.96
CA THR A 137 -0.22 -7.00 -18.62
C THR A 137 -0.47 -6.53 -17.18
N MET A 138 0.40 -6.87 -16.23
CA MET A 138 0.33 -6.38 -14.84
C MET A 138 0.40 -4.86 -14.74
N PHE A 139 1.13 -4.20 -15.63
CA PHE A 139 1.29 -2.75 -15.65
C PHE A 139 0.27 -2.04 -16.55
N THR A 140 -0.16 -2.66 -17.64
CA THR A 140 -1.12 -2.05 -18.57
C THR A 140 -2.57 -2.28 -18.15
N GLY A 141 -2.87 -3.42 -17.53
CA GLY A 141 -4.22 -3.90 -17.26
C GLY A 141 -4.88 -4.50 -18.52
N ASP A 142 -5.90 -5.28 -18.31
CA ASP A 142 -6.75 -5.91 -19.31
C ASP A 142 -8.24 -5.56 -19.09
N GLY A 143 -9.14 -6.16 -19.86
CA GLY A 143 -10.57 -5.92 -19.74
C GLY A 143 -11.16 -6.32 -18.38
N ASN A 144 -10.58 -7.29 -17.70
CA ASN A 144 -11.01 -7.70 -16.36
C ASN A 144 -10.85 -6.54 -15.34
N CYS A 145 -9.88 -5.63 -15.58
CA CYS A 145 -9.68 -4.45 -14.73
C CYS A 145 -10.78 -3.39 -14.88
N ALA A 146 -11.54 -3.42 -15.96
CA ALA A 146 -12.68 -2.53 -16.20
C ALA A 146 -13.96 -3.00 -15.50
N GLU A 147 -14.04 -4.29 -15.11
CA GLU A 147 -15.18 -4.83 -14.41
C GLU A 147 -15.22 -4.36 -12.96
N ILE A 148 -16.41 -3.95 -12.50
CA ILE A 148 -16.62 -3.57 -11.09
C ILE A 148 -17.10 -4.82 -10.35
N ALA A 149 -16.15 -5.62 -9.88
CA ALA A 149 -16.42 -6.86 -9.16
C ALA A 149 -17.13 -6.65 -7.81
N TRP A 150 -16.90 -5.49 -7.17
CA TRP A 150 -17.51 -5.14 -5.89
C TRP A 150 -17.58 -3.62 -5.71
N GLN A 151 -18.67 -3.16 -5.12
CA GLN A 151 -18.86 -1.78 -4.69
C GLN A 151 -19.36 -1.74 -3.25
N ASP A 152 -18.91 -0.73 -2.52
CA ASP A 152 -19.40 -0.46 -1.18
C ASP A 152 -20.90 -0.12 -1.19
N PRO A 153 -21.75 -0.81 -0.40
CA PRO A 153 -23.19 -0.63 -0.45
C PRO A 153 -23.66 0.73 0.09
N VAL A 154 -22.82 1.45 0.83
CA VAL A 154 -23.17 2.74 1.46
C VAL A 154 -22.75 3.91 0.60
N ILE A 155 -21.52 3.91 0.11
CA ILE A 155 -20.90 5.04 -0.60
C ILE A 155 -20.84 4.77 -2.11
N GLY A 156 -20.93 3.50 -2.54
CA GLY A 156 -20.82 3.10 -3.94
C GLY A 156 -19.39 3.13 -4.49
N MET A 157 -18.37 3.18 -3.63
CA MET A 157 -16.97 3.18 -4.04
C MET A 157 -16.52 1.78 -4.46
N SER A 158 -15.81 1.69 -5.57
CA SER A 158 -15.18 0.45 -6.03
C SER A 158 -13.87 0.16 -5.30
N ILE A 159 -13.38 -1.09 -5.38
CA ILE A 159 -12.12 -1.51 -4.75
C ILE A 159 -10.93 -0.59 -5.10
N PRO A 160 -10.68 -0.22 -6.39
CA PRO A 160 -9.57 0.67 -6.70
C PRO A 160 -9.75 2.10 -6.15
N GLN A 161 -10.98 2.58 -5.97
CA GLN A 161 -11.21 3.87 -5.31
C GLN A 161 -10.81 3.83 -3.84
N TRP A 162 -11.16 2.76 -3.11
CA TRP A 162 -10.71 2.54 -1.74
C TRP A 162 -9.18 2.38 -1.65
N SER A 163 -8.57 1.67 -2.60
CA SER A 163 -7.11 1.56 -2.69
C SER A 163 -6.46 2.92 -2.91
N LEU A 164 -7.04 3.79 -3.74
CA LEU A 164 -6.55 5.14 -3.99
C LEU A 164 -6.58 5.99 -2.72
N VAL A 165 -7.68 5.95 -1.96
CA VAL A 165 -7.79 6.64 -0.66
C VAL A 165 -6.70 6.13 0.30
N GLY A 166 -6.47 4.81 0.34
CA GLY A 166 -5.40 4.20 1.13
C GLY A 166 -4.01 4.71 0.73
N PHE A 167 -3.71 4.78 -0.57
CA PHE A 167 -2.43 5.28 -1.07
C PHE A 167 -2.22 6.77 -0.80
N ILE A 168 -3.25 7.60 -0.97
CA ILE A 168 -3.17 9.03 -0.67
C ILE A 168 -2.89 9.26 0.83
N GLY A 169 -3.61 8.56 1.71
CA GLY A 169 -3.38 8.63 3.14
C GLY A 169 -1.97 8.16 3.53
N LEU A 170 -1.53 7.04 2.94
CA LEU A 170 -0.20 6.48 3.17
C LEU A 170 0.91 7.43 2.71
N ALA A 171 0.81 7.98 1.49
CA ALA A 171 1.76 8.95 0.97
C ALA A 171 1.81 10.21 1.85
N GLY A 172 0.66 10.73 2.26
CA GLY A 172 0.57 11.89 3.15
C GLY A 172 1.26 11.66 4.49
N VAL A 173 1.02 10.54 5.15
CA VAL A 173 1.67 10.18 6.43
C VAL A 173 3.18 9.98 6.24
N CYS A 174 3.61 9.31 5.16
CA CYS A 174 5.02 9.10 4.85
C CYS A 174 5.76 10.41 4.59
N ILE A 175 5.18 11.33 3.82
CA ILE A 175 5.75 12.66 3.56
C ILE A 175 5.80 13.47 4.86
N TRP A 176 4.71 13.51 5.61
CA TRP A 176 4.68 14.20 6.90
C TRP A 176 5.77 13.69 7.84
N GLN A 177 5.94 12.36 7.91
CA GLN A 177 6.99 11.74 8.73
C GLN A 177 8.39 12.08 8.22
N ALA A 178 8.59 12.20 6.90
CA ALA A 178 9.87 12.56 6.29
C ALA A 178 10.31 13.98 6.64
N ILE A 179 9.38 14.96 6.61
CA ILE A 179 9.67 16.39 6.82
C ILE A 179 9.57 16.83 8.29
N ARG A 180 8.95 16.03 9.15
CA ARG A 180 8.81 16.33 10.58
C ARG A 180 10.21 16.45 11.23
N LYS A 181 10.50 17.61 11.84
CA LYS A 181 11.74 17.90 12.56
C LYS A 181 11.79 17.25 13.93
#